data_bfe9f2983dbccc6fedae12560d6290a2
#
_entry.id   bfe9f2983dbccc6fedae12560d6290a2
#
_cell.length_a   1.000
_cell.length_b   1.000
_cell.length_c   1.000
_cell.angle_alpha   90.00
_cell.angle_beta   90.00
_cell.angle_gamma   90.00
#
_symmetry.space_group_name_H-M   'P 1'
#
loop_
_entity.id
_entity.type
_entity.pdbx_description
1 polymer ?
#
loop_
_entity_poly.entity_id
_entity_poly.type
_entity_poly.pdbx_seq_one_letter_code
_entity_poly.pdbx_strand_id
1 'polypeptide(L)'
;MLGILITLLVIAGVAYCVLKNYYPPIILLLAGFVMLICAALNGTMPVADAKSTHFFGFDLAEAFTNLMKGRLPGLGLNIMLIAGFSVYMDRIGASKALVKLCVKPLSAIRSPYVLLAVTYVVGQFMALFINSAVGLGLLLMASIYPLLIALGVSRASAAAVIGSTCCLDLGPSSSNAMRAADLLGTDVVTYFVQSQIPVALCVIATVAVGHFFIQRWFDRKAQHAGEAESAEAPAESTDERLKKAFEGAGPVHYALLPVLPLVLLIVFSPMVYDGIKLSLQTGLIVSIIIAFVVDFITRRSFRESTKNTQAVFEGMGKVFTSTVGLICCAELFALGMNKLGGISTLISMAASMESAGVWVMLLIMLTIMVVATVVTGSGNAAFFAFSPLLPEAAASVGINAAILAVPVQLSAGIARTMCPIAGVIIAVSGIAGLSPFELVRRTAPVMILALIMTVAASAIFL
;
A
#
# COMPACT_ATOMS: atom_id res chain seq x y z
N MET A 1 -8.10 16.46 -30.74
CA MET A 1 -8.48 17.64 -29.94
C MET A 1 -9.73 17.39 -29.10
N LEU A 2 -10.89 16.99 -29.66
CA LEU A 2 -12.12 16.75 -28.92
C LEU A 2 -11.96 15.64 -27.84
N GLY A 3 -11.30 14.53 -28.18
CA GLY A 3 -11.08 13.42 -27.23
C GLY A 3 -10.29 13.81 -25.99
N ILE A 4 -9.28 14.69 -26.12
CA ILE A 4 -8.52 15.21 -24.96
C ILE A 4 -9.42 16.08 -24.08
N LEU A 5 -10.19 16.98 -24.66
CA LEU A 5 -11.08 17.86 -23.92
C LEU A 5 -12.07 17.04 -23.10
N ILE A 6 -12.69 16.02 -23.72
CA ILE A 6 -13.59 15.11 -23.03
C ILE A 6 -12.86 14.37 -21.90
N THR A 7 -11.66 13.83 -22.18
CA THR A 7 -10.86 13.13 -21.16
C THR A 7 -10.55 14.02 -19.97
N LEU A 8 -10.09 15.26 -20.19
CA LEU A 8 -9.79 16.21 -19.12
C LEU A 8 -11.05 16.61 -18.32
N LEU A 9 -12.19 16.82 -18.98
CA LEU A 9 -13.44 17.11 -18.31
C LEU A 9 -13.92 15.95 -17.43
N VAL A 10 -13.81 14.70 -17.94
CA VAL A 10 -14.21 13.51 -17.16
C VAL A 10 -13.25 13.28 -16.00
N ILE A 11 -11.93 13.46 -16.20
CA ILE A 11 -10.96 13.39 -15.10
C ILE A 11 -11.26 14.43 -14.03
N ALA A 12 -11.54 15.69 -14.42
CA ALA A 12 -11.91 16.74 -13.48
C ALA A 12 -13.23 16.41 -12.73
N GLY A 13 -14.20 15.83 -13.42
CA GLY A 13 -15.45 15.35 -12.82
C GLY A 13 -15.22 14.20 -11.82
N VAL A 14 -14.41 13.23 -12.16
CA VAL A 14 -14.01 12.12 -11.26
C VAL A 14 -13.30 12.70 -10.03
N ALA A 15 -12.31 13.58 -10.23
CA ALA A 15 -11.59 14.24 -9.13
C ALA A 15 -12.56 15.00 -8.20
N TYR A 16 -13.47 15.78 -8.76
CA TYR A 16 -14.48 16.50 -8.00
C TYR A 16 -15.37 15.56 -7.18
N CYS A 17 -15.88 14.46 -7.77
CA CYS A 17 -16.72 13.49 -7.06
C CYS A 17 -15.95 12.79 -5.94
N VAL A 18 -14.69 12.41 -6.18
CA VAL A 18 -13.83 11.79 -5.17
C VAL A 18 -13.55 12.76 -4.02
N LEU A 19 -13.30 14.04 -4.32
CA LEU A 19 -13.14 15.10 -3.31
C LEU A 19 -14.38 15.30 -2.45
N LYS A 20 -15.57 15.06 -3.01
CA LYS A 20 -16.86 15.10 -2.30
C LYS A 20 -17.19 13.80 -1.58
N ASN A 21 -16.23 12.86 -1.45
CA ASN A 21 -16.39 11.57 -0.78
C ASN A 21 -17.46 10.65 -1.39
N TYR A 22 -17.75 10.77 -2.69
CA TYR A 22 -18.54 9.76 -3.38
C TYR A 22 -17.76 8.45 -3.47
N TYR A 23 -18.46 7.32 -3.56
CA TYR A 23 -17.85 5.99 -3.61
C TYR A 23 -17.02 5.78 -4.91
N PRO A 24 -15.67 5.76 -4.83
CA PRO A 24 -14.79 5.83 -5.99
C PRO A 24 -15.03 4.74 -7.06
N PRO A 25 -15.29 3.45 -6.72
CA PRO A 25 -15.52 2.43 -7.73
C PRO A 25 -16.66 2.75 -8.69
N ILE A 26 -17.79 3.24 -8.16
CA ILE A 26 -18.96 3.58 -9.00
C ILE A 26 -18.69 4.82 -9.86
N ILE A 27 -17.96 5.80 -9.32
CA ILE A 27 -17.60 7.00 -10.10
C ILE A 27 -16.70 6.63 -11.27
N LEU A 28 -15.68 5.78 -11.05
CA LEU A 28 -14.79 5.30 -12.11
C LEU A 28 -15.52 4.42 -13.13
N LEU A 29 -16.46 3.58 -12.67
CA LEU A 29 -17.28 2.76 -13.56
C LEU A 29 -18.12 3.64 -14.50
N LEU A 30 -18.85 4.61 -13.95
CA LEU A 30 -19.69 5.52 -14.72
C LEU A 30 -18.85 6.39 -15.66
N ALA A 31 -17.73 6.91 -15.20
CA ALA A 31 -16.80 7.68 -16.00
C ALA A 31 -16.24 6.84 -17.16
N GLY A 32 -15.90 5.56 -16.93
CA GLY A 32 -15.48 4.64 -17.95
C GLY A 32 -16.55 4.40 -19.03
N PHE A 33 -17.80 4.20 -18.61
CA PHE A 33 -18.92 4.08 -19.55
C PHE A 33 -19.15 5.34 -20.36
N VAL A 34 -19.12 6.51 -19.74
CA VAL A 34 -19.24 7.81 -20.45
C VAL A 34 -18.15 7.94 -21.52
N MET A 35 -16.91 7.62 -21.17
CA MET A 35 -15.80 7.68 -22.12
C MET A 35 -15.95 6.66 -23.27
N LEU A 36 -16.40 5.43 -22.99
CA LEU A 36 -16.67 4.43 -24.02
C LEU A 36 -17.81 4.83 -24.96
N ILE A 37 -18.86 5.47 -24.42
CA ILE A 37 -19.95 6.03 -25.24
C ILE A 37 -19.40 7.13 -26.16
N CYS A 38 -18.61 8.05 -25.62
CA CYS A 38 -17.98 9.12 -26.41
C CYS A 38 -17.00 8.56 -27.45
N ALA A 39 -16.26 7.48 -27.13
CA ALA A 39 -15.38 6.79 -28.09
C ALA A 39 -16.18 6.13 -29.23
N ALA A 40 -17.34 5.53 -28.93
CA ALA A 40 -18.20 4.94 -29.92
C ALA A 40 -18.80 5.96 -30.89
N LEU A 41 -19.14 7.17 -30.39
CA LEU A 41 -19.57 8.28 -31.26
C LEU A 41 -18.47 8.72 -32.24
N ASN A 42 -17.19 8.43 -31.94
CA ASN A 42 -16.04 8.65 -32.80
C ASN A 42 -15.65 7.39 -33.62
N GLY A 43 -16.52 6.37 -33.66
CA GLY A 43 -16.31 5.14 -34.43
C GLY A 43 -15.49 4.05 -33.75
N THR A 44 -15.16 4.18 -32.47
CA THR A 44 -14.38 3.18 -31.74
C THR A 44 -15.29 2.35 -30.82
N MET A 45 -15.58 1.09 -31.20
CA MET A 45 -16.48 0.23 -30.42
C MET A 45 -15.92 -0.21 -29.06
N PRO A 46 -16.78 -0.43 -28.03
CA PRO A 46 -16.37 -0.84 -26.67
C PRO A 46 -15.60 -2.17 -26.65
N VAL A 47 -16.07 -3.14 -27.42
CA VAL A 47 -15.50 -4.49 -27.58
C VAL A 47 -15.10 -4.76 -29.03
N ALA A 48 -14.23 -5.75 -29.26
CA ALA A 48 -13.92 -6.22 -30.62
C ALA A 48 -15.13 -6.97 -31.22
N ASP A 49 -15.27 -6.95 -32.53
CA ASP A 49 -16.40 -7.56 -33.25
C ASP A 49 -16.65 -9.02 -32.87
N ALA A 50 -15.58 -9.81 -32.65
CA ALA A 50 -15.67 -11.21 -32.22
C ALA A 50 -16.30 -11.40 -30.83
N LYS A 51 -16.41 -10.33 -30.02
CA LYS A 51 -16.99 -10.33 -28.68
C LYS A 51 -18.22 -9.44 -28.56
N SER A 52 -18.68 -8.86 -29.66
CA SER A 52 -19.87 -8.02 -29.70
C SER A 52 -21.14 -8.85 -29.52
N THR A 53 -22.04 -8.32 -28.72
CA THR A 53 -23.39 -8.88 -28.54
C THR A 53 -24.37 -8.42 -29.64
N HIS A 54 -23.90 -7.62 -30.60
CA HIS A 54 -24.69 -6.94 -31.62
C HIS A 54 -25.70 -5.91 -31.08
N PHE A 55 -25.57 -5.57 -29.78
CA PHE A 55 -26.32 -4.47 -29.14
C PHE A 55 -25.40 -3.60 -28.30
N PHE A 56 -25.26 -2.34 -28.69
CA PHE A 56 -24.32 -1.40 -28.09
C PHE A 56 -24.41 -1.31 -26.57
N GLY A 57 -25.64 -1.27 -26.03
CA GLY A 57 -25.84 -1.21 -24.57
C GLY A 57 -25.30 -2.43 -23.83
N PHE A 58 -25.41 -3.63 -24.42
CA PHE A 58 -24.82 -4.85 -23.85
C PHE A 58 -23.32 -4.92 -24.09
N ASP A 59 -22.81 -4.38 -25.18
CA ASP A 59 -21.37 -4.31 -25.46
C ASP A 59 -20.63 -3.45 -24.42
N LEU A 60 -21.26 -2.39 -23.88
CA LEU A 60 -20.72 -1.64 -22.76
C LEU A 60 -20.57 -2.51 -21.50
N ALA A 61 -21.60 -3.30 -21.17
CA ALA A 61 -21.56 -4.22 -20.04
C ALA A 61 -20.57 -5.36 -20.29
N GLU A 62 -20.49 -5.88 -21.53
CA GLU A 62 -19.54 -6.93 -21.90
C GLU A 62 -18.08 -6.44 -21.81
N ALA A 63 -17.81 -5.17 -22.12
CA ALA A 63 -16.48 -4.59 -21.91
C ALA A 63 -16.06 -4.71 -20.44
N PHE A 64 -16.94 -4.37 -19.49
CA PHE A 64 -16.67 -4.51 -18.05
C PHE A 64 -16.56 -5.97 -17.61
N THR A 65 -17.46 -6.83 -18.11
CA THR A 65 -17.45 -8.27 -17.84
C THR A 65 -16.13 -8.92 -18.29
N ASN A 66 -15.63 -8.57 -19.46
CA ASN A 66 -14.35 -9.07 -19.98
C ASN A 66 -13.15 -8.62 -19.13
N LEU A 67 -13.17 -7.37 -18.66
CA LEU A 67 -12.15 -6.88 -17.71
C LEU A 67 -12.19 -7.66 -16.39
N MET A 68 -13.37 -7.89 -15.83
CA MET A 68 -13.51 -8.70 -14.62
C MET A 68 -13.02 -10.15 -14.84
N LYS A 69 -13.43 -10.81 -15.93
CA LYS A 69 -12.96 -12.16 -16.28
C LYS A 69 -11.44 -12.23 -16.44
N GLY A 70 -10.81 -11.18 -16.96
CA GLY A 70 -9.36 -11.10 -17.10
C GLY A 70 -8.61 -10.85 -15.80
N ARG A 71 -9.18 -10.09 -14.88
CA ARG A 71 -8.48 -9.63 -13.64
C ARG A 71 -8.74 -10.47 -12.42
N LEU A 72 -9.94 -11.03 -12.28
CA LEU A 72 -10.31 -11.81 -11.09
C LEU A 72 -9.46 -13.06 -10.86
N PRO A 73 -9.19 -13.92 -11.89
CA PRO A 73 -8.44 -15.16 -11.67
C PRO A 73 -6.96 -14.95 -11.31
N GLY A 74 -6.36 -13.88 -11.83
CA GLY A 74 -4.95 -13.55 -11.58
C GLY A 74 -4.80 -12.59 -10.38
N LEU A 75 -4.72 -11.31 -10.70
CA LEU A 75 -4.46 -10.23 -9.73
C LEU A 75 -5.51 -10.19 -8.60
N GLY A 76 -6.80 -10.30 -8.94
CA GLY A 76 -7.88 -10.26 -7.95
C GLY A 76 -7.78 -11.37 -6.92
N LEU A 77 -7.60 -12.62 -7.37
CA LEU A 77 -7.47 -13.77 -6.48
C LEU A 77 -6.20 -13.68 -5.61
N ASN A 78 -5.08 -13.21 -6.17
CA ASN A 78 -3.86 -12.99 -5.42
C ASN A 78 -4.08 -12.02 -4.26
N ILE A 79 -4.69 -10.85 -4.53
CA ILE A 79 -4.98 -9.83 -3.52
C ILE A 79 -5.95 -10.38 -2.47
N MET A 80 -6.98 -11.11 -2.88
CA MET A 80 -7.95 -11.72 -1.96
C MET A 80 -7.29 -12.77 -1.05
N LEU A 81 -6.48 -13.68 -1.58
CA LEU A 81 -5.80 -14.71 -0.79
C LEU A 81 -4.84 -14.12 0.25
N ILE A 82 -4.09 -13.08 -0.13
CA ILE A 82 -3.19 -12.38 0.81
C ILE A 82 -3.98 -11.72 1.94
N ALA A 83 -5.08 -11.04 1.62
CA ALA A 83 -5.91 -10.41 2.64
C ALA A 83 -6.56 -11.45 3.54
N GLY A 84 -7.04 -12.56 2.97
CA GLY A 84 -7.58 -13.67 3.72
C GLY A 84 -6.56 -14.28 4.66
N PHE A 85 -5.35 -14.55 4.17
CA PHE A 85 -4.24 -15.03 5.00
C PHE A 85 -3.92 -14.08 6.14
N SER A 86 -3.82 -12.76 5.86
CA SER A 86 -3.51 -11.75 6.87
C SER A 86 -4.57 -11.70 7.97
N VAL A 87 -5.88 -11.70 7.61
CA VAL A 87 -6.98 -11.71 8.60
C VAL A 87 -6.97 -13.01 9.43
N TYR A 88 -6.61 -14.13 8.80
CA TYR A 88 -6.45 -15.39 9.53
C TYR A 88 -5.30 -15.35 10.54
N MET A 89 -4.13 -14.81 10.15
CA MET A 89 -2.99 -14.60 11.06
C MET A 89 -3.36 -13.71 12.26
N ASP A 90 -4.15 -12.67 12.01
CA ASP A 90 -4.67 -11.81 13.09
C ASP A 90 -5.61 -12.58 14.02
N ARG A 91 -6.52 -13.38 13.46
CA ARG A 91 -7.51 -14.17 14.21
C ARG A 91 -6.88 -15.19 15.16
N ILE A 92 -5.83 -15.89 14.72
CA ILE A 92 -5.13 -16.89 15.56
C ILE A 92 -4.08 -16.26 16.49
N GLY A 93 -3.83 -14.95 16.39
CA GLY A 93 -2.87 -14.22 17.20
C GLY A 93 -1.41 -14.32 16.72
N ALA A 94 -1.18 -14.80 15.49
CA ALA A 94 0.16 -14.95 14.90
C ALA A 94 0.81 -13.62 14.61
N SER A 95 0.04 -12.63 14.09
CA SER A 95 0.54 -11.25 13.89
C SER A 95 0.99 -10.62 15.21
N LYS A 96 0.23 -10.79 16.30
CA LYS A 96 0.62 -10.32 17.63
C LYS A 96 1.87 -11.01 18.15
N ALA A 97 2.02 -12.33 17.89
CA ALA A 97 3.22 -13.09 18.28
C ALA A 97 4.47 -12.59 17.54
N LEU A 98 4.35 -12.28 16.24
CA LEU A 98 5.43 -11.69 15.45
C LEU A 98 5.84 -10.31 16.00
N VAL A 99 4.87 -9.43 16.25
CA VAL A 99 5.14 -8.11 16.84
C VAL A 99 5.82 -8.24 18.20
N LYS A 100 5.34 -9.13 19.07
CA LYS A 100 5.95 -9.40 20.38
C LYS A 100 7.41 -9.84 20.28
N LEU A 101 7.72 -10.68 19.30
CA LEU A 101 9.10 -11.14 19.04
C LEU A 101 9.98 -9.97 18.59
N CYS A 102 9.49 -9.12 17.69
CA CYS A 102 10.23 -7.96 17.17
C CYS A 102 10.38 -6.82 18.19
N VAL A 103 9.43 -6.66 19.10
CA VAL A 103 9.49 -5.59 20.13
C VAL A 103 10.48 -5.91 21.24
N LYS A 104 10.66 -7.18 21.57
CA LYS A 104 11.55 -7.59 22.68
C LYS A 104 12.98 -7.00 22.60
N PRO A 105 13.69 -7.02 21.47
CA PRO A 105 15.03 -6.44 21.40
C PRO A 105 15.03 -4.90 21.47
N LEU A 106 13.93 -4.22 21.13
CA LEU A 106 13.86 -2.76 21.20
C LEU A 106 13.90 -2.22 22.62
N SER A 107 13.43 -2.98 23.61
CA SER A 107 13.45 -2.58 25.02
C SER A 107 14.88 -2.44 25.59
N ALA A 108 15.90 -2.98 24.91
CA ALA A 108 17.31 -2.81 25.32
C ALA A 108 17.90 -1.46 24.88
N ILE A 109 17.25 -0.72 23.96
CA ILE A 109 17.74 0.56 23.46
C ILE A 109 17.33 1.68 24.41
N ARG A 110 18.32 2.36 25.00
CA ARG A 110 18.08 3.43 25.98
C ARG A 110 18.03 4.84 25.38
N SER A 111 18.52 5.02 24.14
CA SER A 111 18.50 6.34 23.49
C SER A 111 17.14 6.59 22.80
N PRO A 112 16.39 7.64 23.19
CA PRO A 112 15.02 7.87 22.72
C PRO A 112 14.92 7.96 21.19
N TYR A 113 15.77 8.79 20.56
CA TYR A 113 15.69 9.03 19.11
C TYR A 113 16.31 7.91 18.29
N VAL A 114 17.29 7.15 18.85
CA VAL A 114 17.75 5.91 18.22
C VAL A 114 16.63 4.87 18.21
N LEU A 115 15.92 4.73 19.34
CA LEU A 115 14.76 3.85 19.41
C LEU A 115 13.67 4.23 18.40
N LEU A 116 13.41 5.55 18.19
CA LEU A 116 12.50 6.02 17.15
C LEU A 116 12.91 5.51 15.76
N ALA A 117 14.17 5.74 15.38
CA ALA A 117 14.69 5.32 14.08
C ALA A 117 14.61 3.80 13.90
N VAL A 118 15.01 3.03 14.92
CA VAL A 118 14.92 1.56 14.89
C VAL A 118 13.47 1.08 14.88
N THR A 119 12.57 1.75 15.60
CA THR A 119 11.12 1.44 15.56
C THR A 119 10.56 1.57 14.15
N TYR A 120 10.95 2.60 13.40
CA TYR A 120 10.55 2.73 12.01
C TYR A 120 11.02 1.54 11.17
N VAL A 121 12.32 1.20 11.26
CA VAL A 121 12.90 0.08 10.47
C VAL A 121 12.20 -1.25 10.80
N VAL A 122 12.03 -1.55 12.10
CA VAL A 122 11.35 -2.76 12.55
C VAL A 122 9.88 -2.76 12.14
N GLY A 123 9.19 -1.62 12.23
CA GLY A 123 7.80 -1.49 11.79
C GLY A 123 7.66 -1.68 10.28
N GLN A 124 8.55 -1.11 9.47
CA GLN A 124 8.57 -1.31 8.02
C GLN A 124 8.87 -2.78 7.66
N PHE A 125 9.73 -3.46 8.41
CA PHE A 125 9.95 -4.91 8.26
C PHE A 125 8.66 -5.70 8.60
N MET A 126 7.97 -5.37 9.69
CA MET A 126 6.69 -6.01 10.03
C MET A 126 5.60 -5.75 9.00
N ALA A 127 5.62 -4.60 8.31
CA ALA A 127 4.68 -4.26 7.25
C ALA A 127 4.78 -5.20 6.03
N LEU A 128 5.88 -5.92 5.83
CA LEU A 128 5.99 -6.98 4.81
C LEU A 128 5.04 -8.15 5.06
N PHE A 129 4.64 -8.38 6.31
CA PHE A 129 3.85 -9.54 6.75
C PHE A 129 2.46 -9.15 7.26
N ILE A 130 2.30 -7.90 7.73
CA ILE A 130 1.04 -7.36 8.25
C ILE A 130 0.54 -6.30 7.29
N ASN A 131 -0.32 -6.70 6.34
CA ASN A 131 -0.78 -5.84 5.24
C ASN A 131 -1.73 -4.70 5.62
N SER A 132 -2.21 -4.69 6.85
CA SER A 132 -3.09 -3.63 7.34
C SER A 132 -2.28 -2.50 8.00
N ALA A 133 -2.13 -1.38 7.32
CA ALA A 133 -1.46 -0.20 7.90
C ALA A 133 -2.11 0.26 9.21
N VAL A 134 -3.44 0.26 9.27
CA VAL A 134 -4.18 0.58 10.49
C VAL A 134 -3.95 -0.49 11.56
N GLY A 135 -4.04 -1.78 11.19
CA GLY A 135 -3.83 -2.89 12.11
C GLY A 135 -2.44 -2.89 12.72
N LEU A 136 -1.39 -2.74 11.90
CA LEU A 136 -0.02 -2.63 12.40
C LEU A 136 0.16 -1.36 13.25
N GLY A 137 -0.35 -0.21 12.82
CA GLY A 137 -0.30 1.03 13.59
C GLY A 137 -0.91 0.87 14.98
N LEU A 138 -2.10 0.26 15.09
CA LEU A 138 -2.76 -0.01 16.38
C LEU A 138 -1.96 -0.97 17.27
N LEU A 139 -1.37 -2.03 16.68
CA LEU A 139 -0.50 -2.96 17.43
C LEU A 139 0.76 -2.27 17.97
N LEU A 140 1.38 -1.41 17.18
CA LEU A 140 2.56 -0.64 17.60
C LEU A 140 2.21 0.44 18.63
N MET A 141 1.04 1.09 18.50
CA MET A 141 0.53 2.02 19.53
C MET A 141 0.27 1.32 20.86
N ALA A 142 -0.19 0.09 20.84
CA ALA A 142 -0.41 -0.68 22.07
C ALA A 142 0.90 -1.21 22.67
N SER A 143 1.94 -1.49 21.87
CA SER A 143 3.15 -2.20 22.32
C SER A 143 4.39 -1.30 22.42
N ILE A 144 4.76 -0.58 21.36
CA ILE A 144 6.00 0.22 21.31
C ILE A 144 5.77 1.66 21.82
N TYR A 145 4.59 2.23 21.55
CA TYR A 145 4.29 3.60 21.97
C TYR A 145 4.50 3.84 23.48
N PRO A 146 4.01 2.98 24.41
CA PRO A 146 4.27 3.16 25.84
C PRO A 146 5.77 3.13 26.19
N LEU A 147 6.55 2.29 25.50
CA LEU A 147 8.00 2.22 25.69
C LEU A 147 8.69 3.52 25.25
N LEU A 148 8.29 4.09 24.10
CA LEU A 148 8.82 5.37 23.61
C LEU A 148 8.52 6.51 24.60
N ILE A 149 7.30 6.57 25.12
CA ILE A 149 6.89 7.57 26.11
C ILE A 149 7.69 7.42 27.40
N ALA A 150 7.86 6.18 27.89
CA ALA A 150 8.64 5.91 29.11
C ALA A 150 10.13 6.32 28.99
N LEU A 151 10.67 6.36 27.77
CA LEU A 151 12.03 6.83 27.49
C LEU A 151 12.09 8.34 27.20
N GLY A 152 10.99 9.08 27.42
CA GLY A 152 10.95 10.53 27.29
C GLY A 152 10.78 11.06 25.86
N VAL A 153 10.32 10.21 24.93
CA VAL A 153 9.92 10.66 23.59
C VAL A 153 8.55 11.35 23.70
N SER A 154 8.38 12.47 23.01
CA SER A 154 7.08 13.18 22.98
C SER A 154 6.00 12.30 22.31
N ARG A 155 4.73 12.50 22.74
CA ARG A 155 3.58 11.78 22.15
C ARG A 155 3.51 11.94 20.64
N ALA A 156 3.75 13.16 20.16
CA ALA A 156 3.70 13.49 18.76
C ALA A 156 4.84 12.82 17.95
N SER A 157 6.07 12.76 18.48
CA SER A 157 7.19 12.07 17.83
C SER A 157 7.01 10.56 17.78
N ALA A 158 6.55 9.95 18.89
CA ALA A 158 6.26 8.52 18.95
C ALA A 158 5.14 8.13 17.96
N ALA A 159 4.05 8.89 17.95
CA ALA A 159 2.94 8.70 17.03
C ALA A 159 3.36 8.89 15.56
N ALA A 160 4.20 9.90 15.25
CA ALA A 160 4.68 10.16 13.91
C ALA A 160 5.49 8.99 13.34
N VAL A 161 6.37 8.41 14.15
CA VAL A 161 7.15 7.24 13.74
C VAL A 161 6.24 6.05 13.50
N ILE A 162 5.32 5.74 14.42
CA ILE A 162 4.40 4.61 14.28
C ILE A 162 3.48 4.80 13.07
N GLY A 163 2.94 6.00 12.85
CA GLY A 163 2.10 6.31 11.69
C GLY A 163 2.81 6.17 10.35
N SER A 164 4.15 6.26 10.33
CA SER A 164 4.97 6.12 9.12
C SER A 164 5.50 4.71 8.86
N THR A 165 5.34 3.75 9.78
CA THR A 165 5.87 2.37 9.62
C THR A 165 5.34 1.59 8.42
N CYS A 166 4.24 2.05 7.80
CA CYS A 166 3.68 1.46 6.58
C CYS A 166 3.74 2.43 5.41
N CYS A 167 4.74 3.34 5.37
CA CYS A 167 4.82 4.33 4.28
C CYS A 167 5.30 3.73 2.96
N LEU A 168 5.95 2.56 2.98
CA LEU A 168 6.34 1.85 1.78
C LEU A 168 5.51 0.56 1.66
N ASP A 169 4.74 0.48 0.61
CA ASP A 169 3.94 -0.72 0.30
C ASP A 169 4.85 -1.74 -0.41
N LEU A 170 5.66 -2.48 0.38
CA LEU A 170 6.69 -3.39 -0.11
C LEU A 170 6.26 -4.85 -0.16
N GLY A 171 6.89 -5.58 -1.04
CA GLY A 171 6.88 -7.05 -1.07
C GLY A 171 5.65 -7.65 -1.75
N PRO A 172 5.70 -8.99 -1.94
CA PRO A 172 4.64 -9.73 -2.64
C PRO A 172 3.29 -9.70 -1.94
N SER A 173 3.23 -9.32 -0.67
CA SER A 173 2.00 -9.18 0.10
C SER A 173 1.29 -7.84 -0.14
N SER A 174 1.97 -6.85 -0.73
CA SER A 174 1.37 -5.56 -1.06
C SER A 174 0.55 -5.63 -2.34
N SER A 175 -0.71 -5.21 -2.27
CA SER A 175 -1.59 -5.13 -3.45
C SER A 175 -1.06 -4.13 -4.50
N ASN A 176 -0.42 -3.04 -4.06
CA ASN A 176 0.20 -2.05 -4.95
C ASN A 176 1.43 -2.64 -5.66
N ALA A 177 2.28 -3.41 -4.95
CA ALA A 177 3.42 -4.09 -5.56
C ALA A 177 2.99 -5.15 -6.57
N MET A 178 1.95 -5.94 -6.26
CA MET A 178 1.38 -6.90 -7.19
C MET A 178 0.83 -6.23 -8.45
N ARG A 179 0.14 -5.09 -8.28
CA ARG A 179 -0.38 -4.34 -9.42
C ARG A 179 0.74 -3.78 -10.29
N ALA A 180 1.80 -3.24 -9.68
CA ALA A 180 2.97 -2.76 -10.41
C ALA A 180 3.66 -3.89 -11.19
N ALA A 181 3.88 -5.04 -10.56
CA ALA A 181 4.45 -6.22 -11.20
C ALA A 181 3.60 -6.71 -12.39
N ASP A 182 2.27 -6.78 -12.22
CA ASP A 182 1.31 -7.15 -13.28
C ASP A 182 1.39 -6.19 -14.47
N LEU A 183 1.46 -4.89 -14.22
CA LEU A 183 1.60 -3.87 -15.29
C LEU A 183 2.93 -3.98 -16.05
N LEU A 184 3.99 -4.40 -15.36
CA LEU A 184 5.31 -4.62 -15.95
C LEU A 184 5.45 -5.99 -16.61
N GLY A 185 4.45 -6.88 -16.50
CA GLY A 185 4.50 -8.26 -16.99
C GLY A 185 5.57 -9.10 -16.32
N THR A 186 5.94 -8.76 -15.05
CA THR A 186 6.96 -9.48 -14.29
C THR A 186 6.34 -10.24 -13.12
N ASP A 187 7.06 -11.26 -12.61
CA ASP A 187 6.70 -11.90 -11.36
C ASP A 187 6.89 -10.94 -10.17
N VAL A 188 5.97 -10.99 -9.21
CA VAL A 188 5.96 -10.06 -8.06
C VAL A 188 7.17 -10.22 -7.14
N VAL A 189 7.75 -11.44 -7.04
CA VAL A 189 8.99 -11.67 -6.25
C VAL A 189 10.18 -11.04 -6.96
N THR A 190 10.28 -11.23 -8.28
CA THR A 190 11.29 -10.59 -9.12
C THR A 190 11.20 -9.07 -9.03
N TYR A 191 9.99 -8.51 -9.16
CA TYR A 191 9.75 -7.07 -8.96
C TYR A 191 10.21 -6.60 -7.58
N PHE A 192 9.86 -7.34 -6.53
CA PHE A 192 10.26 -7.01 -5.16
C PHE A 192 11.77 -6.99 -4.99
N VAL A 193 12.45 -8.08 -5.41
CA VAL A 193 13.88 -8.24 -5.16
C VAL A 193 14.73 -7.34 -6.04
N GLN A 194 14.40 -7.23 -7.33
CA GLN A 194 15.25 -6.51 -8.30
C GLN A 194 14.92 -5.02 -8.40
N SER A 195 13.66 -4.64 -8.21
CA SER A 195 13.25 -3.25 -8.41
C SER A 195 12.92 -2.52 -7.10
N GLN A 196 12.14 -3.16 -6.19
CA GLN A 196 11.77 -2.48 -4.95
C GLN A 196 12.88 -2.43 -3.91
N ILE A 197 13.57 -3.55 -3.62
CA ILE A 197 14.56 -3.62 -2.54
C ILE A 197 15.68 -2.58 -2.70
N PRO A 198 16.34 -2.42 -3.86
CA PRO A 198 17.41 -1.44 -4.01
C PRO A 198 16.97 -0.02 -3.67
N VAL A 199 15.80 0.39 -4.17
CA VAL A 199 15.23 1.72 -3.91
C VAL A 199 14.77 1.83 -2.44
N ALA A 200 14.07 0.81 -1.94
CA ALA A 200 13.49 0.81 -0.60
C ALA A 200 14.55 0.89 0.50
N LEU A 201 15.70 0.24 0.37
CA LEU A 201 16.77 0.32 1.36
C LEU A 201 17.27 1.76 1.54
N CYS A 202 17.45 2.50 0.45
CA CYS A 202 17.84 3.90 0.50
C CYS A 202 16.75 4.76 1.17
N VAL A 203 15.49 4.52 0.83
CA VAL A 203 14.36 5.25 1.41
C VAL A 203 14.19 4.93 2.88
N ILE A 204 14.28 3.65 3.28
CA ILE A 204 14.19 3.23 4.70
C ILE A 204 15.30 3.88 5.52
N ALA A 205 16.53 3.88 5.03
CA ALA A 205 17.65 4.56 5.71
C ALA A 205 17.39 6.06 5.86
N THR A 206 16.94 6.71 4.78
CA THR A 206 16.62 8.15 4.78
C THR A 206 15.51 8.50 5.77
N VAL A 207 14.42 7.71 5.79
CA VAL A 207 13.30 7.93 6.70
C VAL A 207 13.71 7.68 8.15
N ALA A 208 14.50 6.63 8.43
CA ALA A 208 15.02 6.35 9.78
C ALA A 208 15.87 7.51 10.30
N VAL A 209 16.82 7.99 9.49
CA VAL A 209 17.66 9.15 9.80
C VAL A 209 16.82 10.43 9.89
N GLY A 210 15.86 10.61 8.98
CA GLY A 210 14.91 11.72 9.00
C GLY A 210 14.12 11.78 10.32
N HIS A 211 13.60 10.66 10.79
CA HIS A 211 12.91 10.61 12.08
C HIS A 211 13.84 10.95 13.25
N PHE A 212 15.09 10.44 13.24
CA PHE A 212 16.05 10.77 14.29
C PHE A 212 16.27 12.28 14.41
N PHE A 213 16.53 12.98 13.31
CA PHE A 213 16.87 14.42 13.34
C PHE A 213 15.63 15.32 13.41
N ILE A 214 14.60 15.06 12.62
CA ILE A 214 13.43 15.91 12.49
C ILE A 214 12.58 15.85 13.76
N GLN A 215 12.32 14.65 14.33
CA GLN A 215 11.56 14.56 15.57
C GLN A 215 12.31 15.22 16.73
N ARG A 216 13.63 15.02 16.81
CA ARG A 216 14.48 15.68 17.81
C ARG A 216 14.44 17.21 17.68
N TRP A 217 14.42 17.73 16.46
CA TRP A 217 14.32 19.17 16.22
C TRP A 217 12.96 19.72 16.68
N PHE A 218 11.88 19.05 16.33
CA PHE A 218 10.53 19.45 16.76
C PHE A 218 10.38 19.42 18.29
N ASP A 219 10.87 18.36 18.94
CA ASP A 219 10.76 18.21 20.40
C ASP A 219 11.57 19.30 21.13
N ARG A 220 12.77 19.60 20.65
CA ARG A 220 13.58 20.72 21.19
C ARG A 220 12.89 22.06 21.01
N LYS A 221 12.29 22.30 19.84
CA LYS A 221 11.56 23.53 19.56
C LYS A 221 10.37 23.69 20.50
N ALA A 222 9.60 22.64 20.74
CA ALA A 222 8.47 22.64 21.69
C ALA A 222 8.95 22.90 23.15
N GLN A 223 10.09 22.32 23.55
CA GLN A 223 10.69 22.58 24.86
C GLN A 223 11.08 24.05 25.05
N HIS A 224 11.66 24.69 24.02
CA HIS A 224 12.06 26.09 24.09
C HIS A 224 10.86 27.05 24.04
N ALA A 225 9.75 26.65 23.44
CA ALA A 225 8.52 27.44 23.42
C ALA A 225 7.68 27.32 24.72
N GLY A 226 8.10 26.50 25.69
CA GLY A 226 7.32 26.22 26.90
C GLY A 226 6.05 25.39 26.65
N GLU A 227 5.89 24.88 25.42
CA GLU A 227 4.80 24.02 24.97
C GLU A 227 5.12 22.52 25.15
N ALA A 228 6.22 22.22 25.89
CA ALA A 228 6.59 20.84 26.17
C ALA A 228 5.45 20.18 26.95
N GLU A 229 4.64 19.39 26.25
CA GLU A 229 3.73 18.48 26.93
C GLU A 229 4.55 17.59 27.85
N SER A 230 4.42 17.84 29.14
CA SER A 230 4.85 16.87 30.16
C SER A 230 4.14 15.57 29.77
N ALA A 231 4.90 14.58 29.30
CA ALA A 231 4.39 13.24 29.20
C ALA A 231 3.98 12.84 30.61
N GLU A 232 2.71 13.07 30.99
CA GLU A 232 2.18 12.47 32.20
C GLU A 232 2.45 10.98 32.05
N ALA A 233 3.33 10.49 32.91
CA ALA A 233 3.63 9.07 32.93
C ALA A 233 2.29 8.33 33.10
N PRO A 234 1.93 7.44 32.18
CA PRO A 234 0.64 6.77 32.29
C PRO A 234 0.53 6.09 33.65
N ALA A 235 -0.65 6.15 34.27
CA ALA A 235 -0.93 5.56 35.57
C ALA A 235 -0.67 4.04 35.66
N GLU A 236 -0.65 3.35 34.53
CA GLU A 236 -0.31 1.92 34.42
C GLU A 236 1.17 1.73 34.07
N SER A 237 1.81 0.73 34.70
CA SER A 237 3.19 0.36 34.38
C SER A 237 3.36 -0.07 32.94
N THR A 238 4.53 0.18 32.34
CA THR A 238 4.86 -0.24 30.97
C THR A 238 4.65 -1.75 30.77
N ASP A 239 4.96 -2.56 31.79
CA ASP A 239 4.80 -4.02 31.77
C ASP A 239 3.33 -4.45 31.74
N GLU A 240 2.43 -3.76 32.47
CA GLU A 240 1.00 -4.05 32.42
C GLU A 240 0.39 -3.71 31.05
N ARG A 241 0.80 -2.59 30.46
CA ARG A 241 0.39 -2.21 29.11
C ARG A 241 0.88 -3.19 28.06
N LEU A 242 2.11 -3.64 28.14
CA LEU A 242 2.65 -4.68 27.26
C LEU A 242 1.89 -6.00 27.41
N LYS A 243 1.55 -6.41 28.63
CA LYS A 243 0.71 -7.59 28.87
C LYS A 243 -0.66 -7.46 28.20
N LYS A 244 -1.34 -6.32 28.37
CA LYS A 244 -2.63 -6.04 27.71
C LYS A 244 -2.52 -6.01 26.19
N ALA A 245 -1.49 -5.37 25.66
CA ALA A 245 -1.26 -5.28 24.20
C ALA A 245 -1.11 -6.65 23.55
N PHE A 246 -0.45 -7.59 24.25
CA PHE A 246 -0.23 -8.94 23.76
C PHE A 246 -1.25 -9.97 24.30
N GLU A 247 -2.32 -9.51 24.90
CA GLU A 247 -3.44 -10.37 25.25
C GLU A 247 -4.03 -11.00 23.97
N GLY A 248 -4.20 -12.32 23.98
CA GLY A 248 -4.60 -13.09 22.80
C GLY A 248 -3.49 -13.27 21.74
N ALA A 249 -2.24 -12.94 22.04
CA ALA A 249 -1.12 -13.35 21.21
C ALA A 249 -0.97 -14.88 21.25
N GLY A 250 -0.76 -15.47 20.07
CA GLY A 250 -0.46 -16.90 19.96
C GLY A 250 0.89 -17.25 20.60
N PRO A 251 1.18 -18.54 20.74
CA PRO A 251 2.49 -19.03 21.17
C PRO A 251 3.62 -18.48 20.28
N VAL A 252 4.85 -18.43 20.80
CA VAL A 252 6.00 -17.83 20.09
C VAL A 252 6.22 -18.43 18.69
N HIS A 253 6.01 -19.73 18.50
CA HIS A 253 6.17 -20.37 17.20
C HIS A 253 5.16 -19.88 16.15
N TYR A 254 4.02 -19.29 16.54
CA TYR A 254 3.09 -18.67 15.61
C TYR A 254 3.69 -17.44 14.91
N ALA A 255 4.72 -16.82 15.48
CA ALA A 255 5.41 -15.69 14.86
C ALA A 255 6.03 -16.03 13.48
N LEU A 256 6.28 -17.32 13.21
CA LEU A 256 6.81 -17.78 11.92
C LEU A 256 5.73 -17.90 10.83
N LEU A 257 4.46 -18.05 11.21
CA LEU A 257 3.37 -18.29 10.27
C LEU A 257 3.17 -17.11 9.29
N PRO A 258 3.12 -15.83 9.72
CA PRO A 258 3.00 -14.71 8.80
C PRO A 258 4.16 -14.59 7.80
N VAL A 259 5.34 -15.08 8.16
CA VAL A 259 6.56 -15.02 7.34
C VAL A 259 6.58 -16.12 6.27
N LEU A 260 5.86 -17.22 6.51
CA LEU A 260 5.90 -18.43 5.70
C LEU A 260 5.64 -18.21 4.19
N PRO A 261 4.61 -17.46 3.75
CA PRO A 261 4.37 -17.26 2.32
C PRO A 261 5.57 -16.61 1.62
N LEU A 262 6.16 -15.58 2.23
CA LEU A 262 7.30 -14.88 1.67
C LEU A 262 8.53 -15.79 1.56
N VAL A 263 8.79 -16.59 2.60
CA VAL A 263 9.89 -17.57 2.59
C VAL A 263 9.69 -18.59 1.48
N LEU A 264 8.49 -19.18 1.36
CA LEU A 264 8.20 -20.14 0.29
C LEU A 264 8.39 -19.53 -1.09
N LEU A 265 7.90 -18.32 -1.31
CA LEU A 265 8.01 -17.64 -2.61
C LEU A 265 9.46 -17.29 -2.97
N ILE A 266 10.29 -16.90 -2.01
CA ILE A 266 11.70 -16.61 -2.26
C ILE A 266 12.48 -17.91 -2.50
N VAL A 267 12.31 -18.93 -1.65
CA VAL A 267 13.02 -20.20 -1.77
C VAL A 267 12.74 -20.90 -3.10
N PHE A 268 11.48 -20.92 -3.52
CA PHE A 268 11.04 -21.52 -4.79
C PHE A 268 10.94 -20.52 -5.94
N SER A 269 11.63 -19.38 -5.85
CA SER A 269 11.79 -18.46 -6.96
C SER A 269 12.90 -18.92 -7.91
N PRO A 270 12.87 -18.50 -9.19
CA PRO A 270 13.97 -18.79 -10.13
C PRO A 270 15.36 -18.31 -9.67
N MET A 271 15.40 -17.40 -8.69
CA MET A 271 16.65 -16.86 -8.15
C MET A 271 17.37 -17.83 -7.18
N VAL A 272 16.61 -18.72 -6.50
CA VAL A 272 17.13 -19.62 -5.47
C VAL A 272 17.02 -21.08 -5.89
N TYR A 273 15.83 -21.52 -6.29
CA TYR A 273 15.59 -22.90 -6.71
C TYR A 273 14.53 -22.98 -7.81
N ASP A 274 14.94 -23.19 -9.04
CA ASP A 274 14.07 -23.25 -10.22
C ASP A 274 13.47 -24.65 -10.51
N GLY A 275 13.80 -25.66 -9.70
CA GLY A 275 13.28 -27.03 -9.86
C GLY A 275 11.79 -27.18 -9.56
N ILE A 276 11.18 -26.24 -8.80
CA ILE A 276 9.77 -26.23 -8.43
C ILE A 276 9.16 -24.88 -8.75
N LYS A 277 8.21 -24.83 -9.66
CA LYS A 277 7.50 -23.59 -10.03
C LYS A 277 6.35 -23.35 -9.06
N LEU A 278 6.57 -22.53 -8.05
CA LEU A 278 5.56 -22.18 -7.04
C LEU A 278 4.87 -20.87 -7.43
N SER A 279 3.57 -20.94 -7.75
CA SER A 279 2.79 -19.71 -7.94
C SER A 279 2.47 -19.04 -6.60
N LEU A 280 2.24 -17.72 -6.61
CA LEU A 280 1.84 -16.96 -5.44
C LEU A 280 0.57 -17.54 -4.78
N GLN A 281 -0.43 -17.91 -5.59
CA GLN A 281 -1.67 -18.52 -5.13
C GLN A 281 -1.42 -19.84 -4.40
N THR A 282 -0.63 -20.72 -5.00
CA THR A 282 -0.28 -22.02 -4.41
C THR A 282 0.50 -21.82 -3.11
N GLY A 283 1.49 -20.93 -3.08
CA GLY A 283 2.27 -20.63 -1.88
C GLY A 283 1.41 -20.11 -0.73
N LEU A 284 0.41 -19.28 -1.01
CA LEU A 284 -0.53 -18.78 0.01
C LEU A 284 -1.46 -19.88 0.50
N ILE A 285 -2.02 -20.71 -0.39
CA ILE A 285 -2.89 -21.83 0.01
C ILE A 285 -2.12 -22.82 0.87
N VAL A 286 -0.90 -23.20 0.48
CA VAL A 286 -0.03 -24.06 1.28
C VAL A 286 0.25 -23.45 2.65
N SER A 287 0.51 -22.14 2.70
CA SER A 287 0.74 -21.43 3.97
C SER A 287 -0.51 -21.42 4.87
N ILE A 288 -1.72 -21.28 4.30
CA ILE A 288 -2.98 -21.38 5.04
C ILE A 288 -3.16 -22.79 5.61
N ILE A 289 -2.87 -23.83 4.83
CA ILE A 289 -2.97 -25.23 5.26
C ILE A 289 -1.98 -25.50 6.40
N ILE A 290 -0.72 -25.09 6.25
CA ILE A 290 0.30 -25.26 7.31
C ILE A 290 -0.14 -24.52 8.57
N ALA A 291 -0.62 -23.28 8.46
CA ALA A 291 -1.09 -22.50 9.59
C ALA A 291 -2.29 -23.19 10.28
N PHE A 292 -3.22 -23.76 9.51
CA PHE A 292 -4.33 -24.55 10.07
C PHE A 292 -3.84 -25.77 10.85
N VAL A 293 -2.89 -26.53 10.28
CA VAL A 293 -2.33 -27.72 10.95
C VAL A 293 -1.63 -27.32 12.25
N VAL A 294 -0.83 -26.26 12.22
CA VAL A 294 -0.14 -25.74 13.42
C VAL A 294 -1.15 -25.25 14.48
N ASP A 295 -2.20 -24.52 14.07
CA ASP A 295 -3.26 -24.04 14.97
C ASP A 295 -4.02 -25.23 15.59
N PHE A 296 -4.37 -26.24 14.79
CA PHE A 296 -5.05 -27.46 15.26
C PHE A 296 -4.19 -28.26 16.26
N ILE A 297 -2.92 -28.49 15.96
CA ILE A 297 -2.01 -29.22 16.86
C ILE A 297 -1.86 -28.48 18.18
N THR A 298 -1.73 -27.15 18.12
CA THR A 298 -1.51 -26.31 19.31
C THR A 298 -2.75 -26.20 20.19
N ARG A 299 -3.92 -25.96 19.61
CA ARG A 299 -5.19 -25.80 20.33
C ARG A 299 -5.83 -27.12 20.71
N ARG A 300 -5.52 -28.21 19.98
CA ARG A 300 -6.12 -29.53 20.11
C ARG A 300 -7.66 -29.53 19.96
N SER A 301 -8.19 -28.56 19.22
CA SER A 301 -9.62 -28.38 18.97
C SER A 301 -9.87 -28.15 17.49
N PHE A 302 -10.33 -29.20 16.79
CA PHE A 302 -10.66 -29.14 15.37
C PHE A 302 -11.77 -28.09 15.10
N ARG A 303 -12.77 -28.03 15.99
CA ARG A 303 -13.89 -27.09 15.87
C ARG A 303 -13.45 -25.63 15.92
N GLU A 304 -12.52 -25.28 16.82
CA GLU A 304 -12.01 -23.92 16.92
C GLU A 304 -11.11 -23.59 15.74
N SER A 305 -10.22 -24.48 15.34
CA SER A 305 -9.31 -24.24 14.21
C SER A 305 -10.07 -24.09 12.89
N THR A 306 -11.11 -24.91 12.64
CA THR A 306 -11.99 -24.73 11.47
C THR A 306 -12.77 -23.41 11.52
N LYS A 307 -13.24 -22.99 12.71
CA LYS A 307 -13.89 -21.69 12.87
C LYS A 307 -12.93 -20.52 12.58
N ASN A 308 -11.67 -20.64 13.00
CA ASN A 308 -10.65 -19.63 12.75
C ASN A 308 -10.35 -19.46 11.26
N THR A 309 -10.38 -20.56 10.47
CA THR A 309 -10.15 -20.48 9.01
C THR A 309 -11.25 -19.74 8.25
N GLN A 310 -12.44 -19.56 8.84
CA GLN A 310 -13.47 -18.68 8.26
C GLN A 310 -12.95 -17.27 8.01
N ALA A 311 -12.01 -16.80 8.82
CA ALA A 311 -11.34 -15.49 8.67
C ALA A 311 -10.67 -15.31 7.30
N VAL A 312 -10.24 -16.39 6.63
CA VAL A 312 -9.70 -16.34 5.28
C VAL A 312 -10.73 -15.78 4.31
N PHE A 313 -11.94 -16.34 4.32
CA PHE A 313 -13.02 -15.91 3.42
C PHE A 313 -13.57 -14.53 3.80
N GLU A 314 -13.61 -14.20 5.10
CA GLU A 314 -13.95 -12.85 5.57
C GLU A 314 -12.97 -11.80 5.03
N GLY A 315 -11.65 -12.07 5.09
CA GLY A 315 -10.60 -11.23 4.55
C GLY A 315 -10.70 -11.08 3.02
N MET A 316 -10.93 -12.19 2.32
CA MET A 316 -11.14 -12.20 0.87
C MET A 316 -12.34 -11.33 0.46
N GLY A 317 -13.48 -11.48 1.14
CA GLY A 317 -14.69 -10.68 0.87
C GLY A 317 -14.49 -9.19 1.13
N LYS A 318 -13.82 -8.85 2.24
CA LYS A 318 -13.52 -7.46 2.60
C LYS A 318 -12.67 -6.77 1.54
N VAL A 319 -11.63 -7.43 1.04
CA VAL A 319 -10.74 -6.83 0.04
C VAL A 319 -11.33 -6.85 -1.36
N PHE A 320 -12.22 -7.81 -1.66
CA PHE A 320 -12.98 -7.78 -2.90
C PHE A 320 -13.77 -6.46 -3.02
N THR A 321 -14.50 -6.07 -1.98
CA THR A 321 -15.32 -4.85 -1.98
C THR A 321 -14.50 -3.57 -1.96
N SER A 322 -13.35 -3.55 -1.27
CA SER A 322 -12.56 -2.33 -1.09
C SER A 322 -11.51 -2.10 -2.18
N THR A 323 -11.00 -3.18 -2.79
CA THR A 323 -9.81 -3.11 -3.66
C THR A 323 -10.04 -3.73 -5.03
N VAL A 324 -10.50 -4.99 -5.09
CA VAL A 324 -10.61 -5.71 -6.37
C VAL A 324 -11.69 -5.08 -7.26
N GLY A 325 -12.85 -4.73 -6.69
CA GLY A 325 -13.89 -3.99 -7.39
C GLY A 325 -13.41 -2.64 -7.91
N LEU A 326 -12.60 -1.92 -7.10
CA LEU A 326 -12.00 -0.66 -7.51
C LEU A 326 -11.05 -0.83 -8.71
N ILE A 327 -10.21 -1.88 -8.72
CA ILE A 327 -9.30 -2.18 -9.84
C ILE A 327 -10.07 -2.39 -11.12
N CYS A 328 -11.13 -3.20 -11.10
CA CYS A 328 -11.94 -3.47 -12.29
C CYS A 328 -12.59 -2.20 -12.85
N CYS A 329 -13.12 -1.35 -11.96
CA CYS A 329 -13.73 -0.07 -12.35
C CYS A 329 -12.69 0.92 -12.90
N ALA A 330 -11.50 1.00 -12.29
CA ALA A 330 -10.41 1.84 -12.74
C ALA A 330 -9.88 1.40 -14.12
N GLU A 331 -9.84 0.11 -14.40
CA GLU A 331 -9.45 -0.39 -15.72
C GLU A 331 -10.49 -0.10 -16.82
N LEU A 332 -11.77 -0.10 -16.48
CA LEU A 332 -12.79 0.35 -17.43
C LEU A 332 -12.63 1.84 -17.77
N PHE A 333 -12.33 2.65 -16.75
CA PHE A 333 -12.01 4.07 -16.93
C PHE A 333 -10.78 4.25 -17.83
N ALA A 334 -9.69 3.52 -17.58
CA ALA A 334 -8.49 3.55 -18.40
C ALA A 334 -8.76 3.07 -19.85
N LEU A 335 -9.55 2.01 -20.03
CA LEU A 335 -9.97 1.55 -21.34
C LEU A 335 -10.73 2.65 -22.11
N GLY A 336 -11.63 3.36 -21.44
CA GLY A 336 -12.35 4.49 -22.02
C GLY A 336 -11.42 5.63 -22.47
N MET A 337 -10.43 5.99 -21.64
CA MET A 337 -9.43 7.01 -21.98
C MET A 337 -8.60 6.61 -23.20
N ASN A 338 -8.16 5.34 -23.27
CA ASN A 338 -7.41 4.80 -24.39
C ASN A 338 -8.21 4.87 -25.70
N LYS A 339 -9.44 4.40 -25.67
CA LYS A 339 -10.30 4.39 -26.86
C LYS A 339 -10.69 5.78 -27.36
N LEU A 340 -10.73 6.78 -26.48
CA LEU A 340 -10.89 8.20 -26.83
C LEU A 340 -9.63 8.83 -27.44
N GLY A 341 -8.47 8.17 -27.37
CA GLY A 341 -7.20 8.72 -27.82
C GLY A 341 -6.67 9.84 -26.91
N GLY A 342 -7.23 10.01 -25.71
CA GLY A 342 -6.78 11.02 -24.75
C GLY A 342 -5.35 10.78 -24.26
N ILE A 343 -4.97 9.52 -24.08
CA ILE A 343 -3.63 9.13 -23.64
C ILE A 343 -2.62 9.31 -24.78
N SER A 344 -2.92 8.86 -26.00
CA SER A 344 -2.00 8.98 -27.13
C SER A 344 -1.59 10.42 -27.44
N THR A 345 -2.45 11.38 -27.12
CA THR A 345 -2.15 12.79 -27.36
C THR A 345 -1.35 13.41 -26.20
N LEU A 346 -1.60 13.03 -24.94
CA LEU A 346 -0.73 13.37 -23.82
C LEU A 346 0.68 12.84 -24.04
N ILE A 347 0.78 11.63 -24.56
CA ILE A 347 2.01 10.97 -24.97
C ILE A 347 2.75 11.78 -26.05
N SER A 348 2.07 12.18 -27.12
CA SER A 348 2.71 12.95 -28.19
C SER A 348 3.20 14.33 -27.73
N MET A 349 2.51 14.95 -26.79
CA MET A 349 2.94 16.20 -26.16
C MET A 349 4.20 16.00 -25.28
N ALA A 350 4.27 14.93 -24.51
CA ALA A 350 5.44 14.61 -23.69
C ALA A 350 6.66 14.19 -24.54
N ALA A 351 6.44 13.43 -25.60
CA ALA A 351 7.49 12.99 -26.54
C ALA A 351 8.11 14.13 -27.34
N SER A 352 7.41 15.27 -27.49
CA SER A 352 7.97 16.47 -28.12
C SER A 352 8.98 17.24 -27.23
N MET A 353 9.12 16.84 -25.94
CA MET A 353 10.05 17.42 -24.98
C MET A 353 11.30 16.53 -24.92
N GLU A 354 12.32 16.75 -25.78
CA GLU A 354 13.59 15.98 -25.84
C GLU A 354 14.12 15.58 -24.42
N SER A 355 15.33 15.33 -24.15
CA SER A 355 15.95 14.73 -22.95
C SER A 355 15.35 15.07 -21.55
N ALA A 356 14.56 16.14 -21.42
CA ALA A 356 13.82 16.47 -20.20
C ALA A 356 12.53 15.65 -19.98
N GLY A 357 12.04 14.93 -21.02
CA GLY A 357 10.73 14.29 -21.02
C GLY A 357 10.56 13.21 -19.94
N VAL A 358 11.61 12.44 -19.63
CA VAL A 358 11.58 11.38 -18.59
C VAL A 358 11.31 11.98 -17.21
N TRP A 359 12.06 13.01 -16.83
CA TRP A 359 11.93 13.67 -15.53
C TRP A 359 10.61 14.41 -15.39
N VAL A 360 10.17 15.07 -16.45
CA VAL A 360 8.89 15.76 -16.50
C VAL A 360 7.75 14.75 -16.34
N MET A 361 7.79 13.61 -17.06
CA MET A 361 6.79 12.57 -16.95
C MET A 361 6.76 11.97 -15.55
N LEU A 362 7.91 11.66 -14.96
CA LEU A 362 8.02 11.15 -13.60
C LEU A 362 7.42 12.14 -12.59
N LEU A 363 7.75 13.43 -12.69
CA LEU A 363 7.22 14.47 -11.80
C LEU A 363 5.71 14.64 -11.95
N ILE A 364 5.18 14.59 -13.17
CA ILE A 364 3.73 14.64 -13.41
C ILE A 364 3.04 13.44 -12.74
N MET A 365 3.52 12.21 -12.99
CA MET A 365 2.93 11.01 -12.41
C MET A 365 3.02 10.99 -10.89
N LEU A 366 4.16 11.41 -10.32
CA LEU A 366 4.33 11.55 -8.87
C LEU A 366 3.37 12.61 -8.29
N THR A 367 3.24 13.76 -8.95
CA THR A 367 2.35 14.83 -8.51
C THR A 367 0.90 14.36 -8.50
N ILE A 368 0.45 13.72 -9.58
CA ILE A 368 -0.89 13.14 -9.66
C ILE A 368 -1.11 12.13 -8.52
N MET A 369 -0.14 11.24 -8.31
CA MET A 369 -0.23 10.22 -7.27
C MET A 369 -0.29 10.82 -5.86
N VAL A 370 0.59 11.76 -5.55
CA VAL A 370 0.63 12.42 -4.22
C VAL A 370 -0.65 13.20 -3.97
N VAL A 371 -1.09 14.03 -4.93
CA VAL A 371 -2.31 14.82 -4.80
C VAL A 371 -3.54 13.91 -4.65
N ALA A 372 -3.68 12.91 -5.52
CA ALA A 372 -4.81 11.98 -5.45
C ALA A 372 -4.85 11.22 -4.12
N THR A 373 -3.69 10.78 -3.61
CA THR A 373 -3.60 10.07 -2.32
C THR A 373 -3.94 10.98 -1.15
N VAL A 374 -3.41 12.21 -1.11
CA VAL A 374 -3.68 13.15 -0.01
C VAL A 374 -5.16 13.54 0.01
N VAL A 375 -5.76 13.71 -1.16
CA VAL A 375 -7.17 14.07 -1.30
C VAL A 375 -8.10 12.92 -0.91
N THR A 376 -7.80 11.69 -1.33
CA THR A 376 -8.67 10.52 -1.08
C THR A 376 -8.43 9.86 0.28
N GLY A 377 -7.29 10.12 0.92
CA GLY A 377 -6.84 9.41 2.12
C GLY A 377 -6.39 7.97 1.87
N SER A 378 -6.33 7.53 0.61
CA SER A 378 -6.07 6.14 0.24
C SER A 378 -5.03 6.03 -0.87
N GLY A 379 -3.81 5.61 -0.51
CA GLY A 379 -2.74 5.33 -1.48
C GLY A 379 -3.13 4.23 -2.48
N ASN A 380 -3.82 3.19 -2.00
CA ASN A 380 -4.28 2.11 -2.88
C ASN A 380 -5.28 2.61 -3.93
N ALA A 381 -6.29 3.39 -3.50
CA ALA A 381 -7.29 3.91 -4.43
C ALA A 381 -6.67 4.81 -5.49
N ALA A 382 -5.76 5.70 -5.10
CA ALA A 382 -5.04 6.56 -6.03
C ALA A 382 -4.17 5.73 -6.99
N PHE A 383 -3.39 4.75 -6.46
CA PHE A 383 -2.51 3.94 -7.30
C PHE A 383 -3.30 3.10 -8.31
N PHE A 384 -4.37 2.44 -7.89
CA PHE A 384 -5.18 1.64 -8.82
C PHE A 384 -5.88 2.48 -9.87
N ALA A 385 -6.31 3.69 -9.54
CA ALA A 385 -6.94 4.60 -10.49
C ALA A 385 -5.98 5.06 -11.61
N PHE A 386 -4.73 5.35 -11.27
CA PHE A 386 -3.78 5.96 -12.19
C PHE A 386 -2.68 5.02 -12.70
N SER A 387 -2.43 3.88 -12.04
CA SER A 387 -1.42 2.91 -12.46
C SER A 387 -1.60 2.36 -13.88
N PRO A 388 -2.82 2.19 -14.44
CA PRO A 388 -2.97 1.75 -15.82
C PRO A 388 -2.32 2.67 -16.86
N LEU A 389 -2.03 3.93 -16.49
CA LEU A 389 -1.36 4.91 -17.36
C LEU A 389 0.15 4.72 -17.43
N LEU A 390 0.76 4.01 -16.48
CA LEU A 390 2.21 3.88 -16.34
C LEU A 390 2.90 3.24 -17.56
N PRO A 391 2.40 2.11 -18.13
CA PRO A 391 3.07 1.49 -19.27
C PRO A 391 3.11 2.41 -20.50
N GLU A 392 2.01 3.11 -20.76
CA GLU A 392 1.91 4.04 -21.90
C GLU A 392 2.75 5.29 -21.67
N ALA A 393 2.74 5.84 -20.44
CA ALA A 393 3.57 6.96 -20.06
C ALA A 393 5.07 6.63 -20.24
N ALA A 394 5.50 5.44 -19.84
CA ALA A 394 6.89 4.99 -20.02
C ALA A 394 7.25 4.81 -21.50
N ALA A 395 6.37 4.18 -22.27
CA ALA A 395 6.56 3.99 -23.71
C ALA A 395 6.68 5.32 -24.46
N SER A 396 5.95 6.35 -24.02
CA SER A 396 5.98 7.69 -24.64
C SER A 396 7.32 8.38 -24.57
N VAL A 397 8.06 8.15 -23.50
CA VAL A 397 9.39 8.74 -23.30
C VAL A 397 10.53 7.75 -23.53
N GLY A 398 10.19 6.54 -24.06
CA GLY A 398 11.16 5.54 -24.49
C GLY A 398 11.97 4.88 -23.36
N ILE A 399 11.39 4.75 -22.14
CA ILE A 399 12.07 4.16 -20.98
C ILE A 399 11.44 2.84 -20.54
N ASN A 400 12.20 2.09 -19.73
CA ASN A 400 11.65 0.94 -19.03
C ASN A 400 10.54 1.41 -18.07
N ALA A 401 9.37 0.77 -18.14
CA ALA A 401 8.22 1.11 -17.29
C ALA A 401 8.53 0.99 -15.78
N ALA A 402 9.51 0.20 -15.36
CA ALA A 402 9.94 0.09 -13.97
C ALA A 402 10.44 1.41 -13.39
N ILE A 403 11.10 2.25 -14.23
CA ILE A 403 11.63 3.56 -13.83
C ILE A 403 10.51 4.51 -13.37
N LEU A 404 9.31 4.38 -13.94
CA LEU A 404 8.13 5.13 -13.50
C LEU A 404 7.33 4.36 -12.44
N ALA A 405 7.16 3.05 -12.60
CA ALA A 405 6.27 2.26 -11.77
C ALA A 405 6.72 2.19 -10.31
N VAL A 406 8.02 2.00 -10.05
CA VAL A 406 8.54 1.88 -8.67
C VAL A 406 8.35 3.17 -7.88
N PRO A 407 8.83 4.36 -8.33
CA PRO A 407 8.67 5.58 -7.56
C PRO A 407 7.19 5.99 -7.42
N VAL A 408 6.36 5.78 -8.44
CA VAL A 408 4.93 6.09 -8.37
C VAL A 408 4.22 5.16 -7.39
N GLN A 409 4.53 3.87 -7.40
CA GLN A 409 3.96 2.89 -6.48
C GLN A 409 4.36 3.19 -5.03
N LEU A 410 5.64 3.47 -4.76
CA LEU A 410 6.12 3.80 -3.41
C LEU A 410 5.54 5.13 -2.92
N SER A 411 5.40 6.12 -3.81
CA SER A 411 4.84 7.43 -3.47
C SER A 411 3.40 7.36 -2.96
N ALA A 412 2.63 6.36 -3.35
CA ALA A 412 1.26 6.16 -2.87
C ALA A 412 1.20 5.93 -1.35
N GLY A 413 2.06 5.08 -0.83
CA GLY A 413 2.16 4.83 0.61
C GLY A 413 2.78 6.00 1.38
N ILE A 414 3.81 6.64 0.80
CA ILE A 414 4.46 7.82 1.37
C ILE A 414 3.46 8.97 1.49
N ALA A 415 2.70 9.27 0.44
CA ALA A 415 1.69 10.32 0.42
C ALA A 415 0.54 10.04 1.39
N ARG A 416 0.12 8.76 1.55
CA ARG A 416 -0.87 8.35 2.55
C ARG A 416 -0.46 8.77 3.96
N THR A 417 0.82 8.72 4.29
CA THR A 417 1.36 9.11 5.60
C THR A 417 1.38 10.63 5.81
N MET A 418 1.24 11.42 4.75
CA MET A 418 1.08 12.87 4.80
C MET A 418 -0.40 13.31 4.77
N CYS A 419 -1.33 12.39 4.74
CA CYS A 419 -2.76 12.70 4.62
C CYS A 419 -3.48 12.65 5.99
N PRO A 420 -4.09 13.75 6.45
CA PRO A 420 -4.76 13.80 7.75
C PRO A 420 -6.04 12.96 7.83
N ILE A 421 -6.62 12.60 6.68
CA ILE A 421 -7.81 11.75 6.61
C ILE A 421 -7.47 10.27 6.34
N ALA A 422 -6.19 9.90 6.25
CA ALA A 422 -5.79 8.51 6.09
C ALA A 422 -6.08 7.70 7.35
N GLY A 423 -6.62 6.49 7.18
CA GLY A 423 -7.08 5.67 8.31
C GLY A 423 -6.01 5.39 9.36
N VAL A 424 -4.75 5.16 8.97
CA VAL A 424 -3.64 4.95 9.91
C VAL A 424 -3.32 6.23 10.70
N ILE A 425 -3.35 7.39 10.06
CA ILE A 425 -3.08 8.69 10.70
C ILE A 425 -4.18 9.00 11.72
N ILE A 426 -5.46 8.81 11.35
CA ILE A 426 -6.60 9.00 12.26
C ILE A 426 -6.51 8.04 13.45
N ALA A 427 -6.22 6.76 13.21
CA ALA A 427 -6.15 5.76 14.27
C ALA A 427 -5.02 6.03 15.27
N VAL A 428 -3.82 6.35 14.76
CA VAL A 428 -2.62 6.61 15.58
C VAL A 428 -2.76 7.93 16.34
N SER A 429 -3.22 9.00 15.67
CA SER A 429 -3.44 10.31 16.32
C SER A 429 -4.49 10.22 17.42
N GLY A 430 -5.60 9.48 17.18
CA GLY A 430 -6.67 9.30 18.17
C GLY A 430 -6.17 8.65 19.46
N ILE A 431 -5.34 7.60 19.38
CA ILE A 431 -4.77 6.94 20.57
C ILE A 431 -3.75 7.85 21.27
N ALA A 432 -2.95 8.61 20.50
CA ALA A 432 -1.98 9.54 21.06
C ALA A 432 -2.61 10.81 21.67
N GLY A 433 -3.93 11.03 21.47
CA GLY A 433 -4.62 12.24 21.90
C GLY A 433 -4.21 13.49 21.11
N LEU A 434 -3.87 13.32 19.82
CA LEU A 434 -3.41 14.37 18.93
C LEU A 434 -4.44 14.62 17.82
N SER A 435 -4.41 15.81 17.22
CA SER A 435 -5.14 16.01 15.97
C SER A 435 -4.39 15.33 14.80
N PRO A 436 -5.12 14.80 13.79
CA PRO A 436 -4.48 14.25 12.59
C PRO A 436 -3.56 15.25 11.88
N PHE A 437 -3.91 16.52 11.88
CA PHE A 437 -3.09 17.59 11.28
C PHE A 437 -1.78 17.81 12.03
N GLU A 438 -1.79 17.72 13.35
CA GLU A 438 -0.60 17.81 14.16
C GLU A 438 0.35 16.65 13.90
N LEU A 439 -0.20 15.44 13.76
CA LEU A 439 0.58 14.26 13.38
C LEU A 439 1.20 14.43 11.99
N VAL A 440 0.42 14.89 11.00
CA VAL A 440 0.91 15.13 9.64
C VAL A 440 1.99 16.21 9.62
N ARG A 441 1.89 17.27 10.42
CA ARG A 441 2.95 18.27 10.56
C ARG A 441 4.30 17.64 10.94
N ARG A 442 4.30 16.54 11.70
CA ARG A 442 5.50 15.81 12.10
C ARG A 442 5.96 14.76 11.07
N THR A 443 5.02 14.13 10.36
CA THR A 443 5.36 13.12 9.35
C THR A 443 5.75 13.73 8.00
N ALA A 444 5.08 14.79 7.55
CA ALA A 444 5.26 15.35 6.22
C ALA A 444 6.72 15.73 5.86
N PRO A 445 7.52 16.38 6.72
CA PRO A 445 8.91 16.68 6.37
C PRO A 445 9.75 15.43 6.11
N VAL A 446 9.52 14.35 6.88
CA VAL A 446 10.22 13.07 6.69
C VAL A 446 9.76 12.39 5.40
N MET A 447 8.47 12.45 5.11
CA MET A 447 7.90 11.85 3.89
C MET A 447 8.31 12.61 2.62
N ILE A 448 8.50 13.93 2.69
CA ILE A 448 9.07 14.71 1.57
C ILE A 448 10.50 14.23 1.28
N LEU A 449 11.33 14.02 2.31
CA LEU A 449 12.67 13.44 2.13
C LEU A 449 12.59 12.02 1.54
N ALA A 450 11.61 11.22 1.96
CA ALA A 450 11.35 9.91 1.39
C ALA A 450 11.01 9.97 -0.11
N LEU A 451 10.14 10.90 -0.54
CA LEU A 451 9.81 11.11 -1.95
C LEU A 451 11.04 11.49 -2.78
N ILE A 452 11.83 12.45 -2.29
CA ILE A 452 13.07 12.87 -2.96
C ILE A 452 14.03 11.69 -3.09
N MET A 453 14.24 10.93 -2.02
CA MET A 453 15.12 9.76 -2.05
C MET A 453 14.56 8.66 -2.96
N THR A 454 13.24 8.47 -3.02
CA THR A 454 12.62 7.50 -3.92
C THR A 454 12.95 7.82 -5.38
N VAL A 455 12.84 9.09 -5.77
CA VAL A 455 13.19 9.54 -7.13
C VAL A 455 14.68 9.35 -7.39
N ALA A 456 15.54 9.80 -6.46
CA ALA A 456 16.99 9.71 -6.61
C ALA A 456 17.48 8.26 -6.68
N ALA A 457 16.97 7.39 -5.80
CA ALA A 457 17.34 5.97 -5.80
C ALA A 457 16.82 5.24 -7.05
N SER A 458 15.60 5.55 -7.51
CA SER A 458 15.08 4.98 -8.76
C SER A 458 15.93 5.37 -9.97
N ALA A 459 16.43 6.60 -10.01
CA ALA A 459 17.33 7.04 -11.08
C ALA A 459 18.70 6.34 -11.09
N ILE A 460 19.13 5.80 -9.95
CA ILE A 460 20.44 5.13 -9.81
C ILE A 460 20.31 3.63 -10.07
N PHE A 461 19.23 3.00 -9.64
CA PHE A 461 19.12 1.54 -9.61
C PHE A 461 18.21 0.94 -10.69
N LEU A 462 17.40 1.76 -11.36
CA LEU A 462 16.46 1.31 -12.40
C LEU A 462 16.77 1.93 -13.76
#